data_1ef970724c74f1cf245261ef61d513ad
#
_entry.id   1ef970724c74f1cf245261ef61d513ad
#
_cell.length_a   1.000
_cell.length_b   1.000
_cell.length_c   1.000
_cell.angle_alpha   90.00
_cell.angle_beta   90.00
_cell.angle_gamma   90.00
#
_symmetry.space_group_name_H-M   'P 1'
#
loop_
_entity.id
_entity.type
_entity.pdbx_description
1 polymer ?
#
loop_
_entity_poly.entity_id
_entity_poly.type
_entity_poly.pdbx_seq_one_letter_code
_entity_poly.pdbx_strand_id
1 'polypeptide(L)'
;MNRIKIVGLTGQSGAGKSTVSAYFAKNGMCVINADEIVKNLYTPDSACLKAVSGVFGQDIILSDGNIDRPLLAKRAFSSKENTHLLNSIVHPFVTYEFMQMAKQAQTDGKSVVIYDAPQLFESGADVFCDLIVSVTAKKEIRLERICKRDNIDISRAELRMSAQLDEEFFRSHSDIVIENNFSIEQVELAAQKAAEAINNLMR
;
A
#
# COMPACT_ATOMS: atom_id res chain seq x y z
N MET A 1 24.15 12.99 -9.92
CA MET A 1 22.68 13.11 -9.72
C MET A 1 22.37 12.60 -8.32
N ASN A 2 21.65 13.37 -7.50
CA ASN A 2 21.20 12.87 -6.21
C ASN A 2 20.19 11.74 -6.42
N ARG A 3 20.22 10.71 -5.56
CA ARG A 3 19.24 9.63 -5.55
C ARG A 3 17.83 10.22 -5.34
N ILE A 4 16.83 9.73 -6.09
CA ILE A 4 15.44 10.08 -5.81
C ILE A 4 15.08 9.69 -4.38
N LYS A 5 14.36 10.55 -3.69
CA LYS A 5 13.89 10.30 -2.33
C LYS A 5 12.57 9.56 -2.34
N ILE A 6 12.45 8.58 -1.46
CA ILE A 6 11.26 7.71 -1.36
C ILE A 6 10.58 7.99 -0.02
N VAL A 7 9.33 8.40 -0.09
CA VAL A 7 8.47 8.58 1.09
C VAL A 7 7.44 7.46 1.11
N GLY A 8 7.52 6.59 2.10
CA GLY A 8 6.51 5.56 2.33
C GLY A 8 5.23 6.18 2.89
N LEU A 9 4.09 5.92 2.25
CA LEU A 9 2.77 6.26 2.77
C LEU A 9 2.04 4.97 3.11
N THR A 10 1.75 4.78 4.39
CA THR A 10 1.09 3.58 4.90
C THR A 10 -0.01 3.93 5.89
N GLY A 11 -0.63 2.93 6.48
CA GLY A 11 -1.65 3.12 7.52
C GLY A 11 -2.68 2.02 7.56
N GLN A 12 -3.37 1.97 8.66
CA GLN A 12 -4.34 0.93 8.97
C GLN A 12 -5.58 1.01 8.03
N SER A 13 -6.21 -0.13 7.79
CA SER A 13 -7.48 -0.18 7.03
C SER A 13 -8.53 0.72 7.68
N GLY A 14 -9.23 1.51 6.86
CA GLY A 14 -10.23 2.48 7.34
C GLY A 14 -9.64 3.78 7.92
N ALA A 15 -8.31 3.92 8.04
CA ALA A 15 -7.69 5.14 8.55
C ALA A 15 -7.77 6.33 7.57
N GLY A 16 -8.00 6.09 6.27
CA GLY A 16 -8.14 7.17 5.27
C GLY A 16 -6.86 7.50 4.52
N LYS A 17 -5.92 6.55 4.41
CA LYS A 17 -4.70 6.67 3.62
C LYS A 17 -4.97 7.17 2.20
N SER A 18 -6.03 6.69 1.54
CA SER A 18 -6.43 7.09 0.19
C SER A 18 -6.75 8.59 0.07
N THR A 19 -7.31 9.20 1.10
CA THR A 19 -7.57 10.65 1.13
C THR A 19 -6.25 11.43 1.15
N VAL A 20 -5.29 11.01 1.95
CA VAL A 20 -3.95 11.62 2.03
C VAL A 20 -3.19 11.41 0.71
N SER A 21 -3.23 10.20 0.15
CA SER A 21 -2.63 9.86 -1.15
C SER A 21 -3.18 10.73 -2.28
N ALA A 22 -4.51 10.89 -2.34
CA ALA A 22 -5.17 11.75 -3.31
C ALA A 22 -4.78 13.24 -3.12
N TYR A 23 -4.66 13.70 -1.88
CA TYR A 23 -4.18 15.05 -1.58
C TYR A 23 -2.76 15.28 -2.12
N PHE A 24 -1.83 14.36 -1.87
CA PHE A 24 -0.46 14.44 -2.37
C PHE A 24 -0.42 14.49 -3.90
N ALA A 25 -1.17 13.61 -4.57
CA ALA A 25 -1.26 13.58 -6.03
C ALA A 25 -1.82 14.89 -6.60
N LYS A 26 -2.92 15.42 -6.02
CA LYS A 26 -3.55 16.68 -6.43
C LYS A 26 -2.61 17.87 -6.30
N ASN A 27 -1.68 17.81 -5.33
CA ASN A 27 -0.68 18.87 -5.09
C ASN A 27 0.66 18.60 -5.82
N GLY A 28 0.65 17.78 -6.87
CA GLY A 28 1.78 17.60 -7.80
C GLY A 28 2.86 16.63 -7.34
N MET A 29 2.68 15.94 -6.21
CA MET A 29 3.59 14.88 -5.78
C MET A 29 3.44 13.64 -6.67
N CYS A 30 4.55 13.00 -7.00
CA CYS A 30 4.54 11.75 -7.73
C CYS A 30 4.15 10.60 -6.81
N VAL A 31 2.94 10.09 -6.92
CA VAL A 31 2.44 8.97 -6.11
C VAL A 31 2.46 7.69 -6.93
N ILE A 32 3.08 6.64 -6.40
CA ILE A 32 3.14 5.30 -6.97
C ILE A 32 2.40 4.36 -6.02
N ASN A 33 1.30 3.78 -6.49
CA ASN A 33 0.41 2.95 -5.68
C ASN A 33 0.76 1.46 -5.82
N ALA A 34 1.10 0.80 -4.71
CA ALA A 34 1.47 -0.62 -4.68
C ALA A 34 0.32 -1.55 -5.13
N ASP A 35 -0.93 -1.23 -4.78
CA ASP A 35 -2.08 -2.04 -5.18
C ASP A 35 -2.31 -1.99 -6.70
N GLU A 36 -2.01 -0.86 -7.35
CA GLU A 36 -2.05 -0.75 -8.81
C GLU A 36 -0.92 -1.54 -9.47
N ILE A 37 0.28 -1.51 -8.90
CA ILE A 37 1.38 -2.38 -9.35
C ILE A 37 0.93 -3.83 -9.31
N VAL A 38 0.40 -4.32 -8.17
CA VAL A 38 -0.06 -5.70 -8.02
C VAL A 38 -1.12 -6.08 -9.07
N LYS A 39 -2.06 -5.17 -9.39
CA LYS A 39 -3.06 -5.43 -10.44
C LYS A 39 -2.41 -5.69 -11.80
N ASN A 40 -1.36 -4.96 -12.12
CA ASN A 40 -0.65 -5.04 -13.40
C ASN A 40 0.34 -6.21 -13.46
N LEU A 41 0.79 -6.74 -12.31
CA LEU A 41 1.67 -7.91 -12.27
C LEU A 41 1.00 -9.20 -12.76
N TYR A 42 -0.33 -9.30 -12.71
CA TYR A 42 -1.09 -10.48 -13.11
C TYR A 42 -1.61 -10.41 -14.55
N THR A 43 -0.84 -9.78 -15.43
CA THR A 43 -1.16 -9.81 -16.87
C THR A 43 -0.79 -11.15 -17.49
N PRO A 44 -1.47 -11.56 -18.59
CA PRO A 44 -1.13 -12.79 -19.30
C PRO A 44 0.37 -12.89 -19.59
N ASP A 45 0.92 -14.07 -19.40
CA ASP A 45 2.35 -14.40 -19.62
C ASP A 45 3.37 -13.68 -18.73
N SER A 46 2.94 -12.86 -17.77
CA SER A 46 3.88 -12.18 -16.86
C SER A 46 4.67 -13.18 -16.02
N ALA A 47 5.91 -12.81 -15.68
CA ALA A 47 6.77 -13.63 -14.83
C ALA A 47 6.15 -13.86 -13.43
N CYS A 48 5.46 -12.84 -12.89
CA CYS A 48 4.76 -12.95 -11.62
C CYS A 48 3.62 -13.98 -11.68
N LEU A 49 2.76 -13.91 -12.72
CA LEU A 49 1.66 -14.88 -12.89
C LEU A 49 2.18 -16.31 -13.04
N LYS A 50 3.26 -16.51 -13.82
CA LYS A 50 3.92 -17.82 -13.97
C LYS A 50 4.47 -18.36 -12.65
N ALA A 51 5.12 -17.50 -11.85
CA ALA A 51 5.64 -17.90 -10.55
C ALA A 51 4.50 -18.28 -9.58
N VAL A 52 3.44 -17.46 -9.52
CA VAL A 52 2.29 -17.73 -8.66
C VAL A 52 1.54 -18.99 -9.09
N SER A 53 1.31 -19.20 -10.39
CA SER A 53 0.62 -20.40 -10.89
C SER A 53 1.44 -21.67 -10.70
N GLY A 54 2.77 -21.57 -10.72
CA GLY A 54 3.66 -22.69 -10.42
C GLY A 54 3.50 -23.22 -8.99
N VAL A 55 3.09 -22.37 -8.06
CA VAL A 55 2.90 -22.71 -6.64
C VAL A 55 1.43 -22.99 -6.30
N PHE A 56 0.52 -22.13 -6.79
CA PHE A 56 -0.90 -22.20 -6.44
C PHE A 56 -1.76 -23.00 -7.43
N GLY A 57 -1.16 -23.53 -8.49
CA GLY A 57 -1.81 -24.39 -9.50
C GLY A 57 -2.05 -23.65 -10.81
N GLN A 58 -1.86 -24.36 -11.93
CA GLN A 58 -2.01 -23.80 -13.28
C GLN A 58 -3.46 -23.40 -13.61
N ASP A 59 -4.42 -23.99 -12.94
CA ASP A 59 -5.86 -23.74 -13.08
C ASP A 59 -6.31 -22.38 -12.52
N ILE A 60 -5.42 -21.61 -11.87
CA ILE A 60 -5.67 -20.18 -11.59
C ILE A 60 -5.52 -19.30 -12.82
N ILE A 61 -5.06 -19.85 -13.95
CA ILE A 61 -4.99 -19.13 -15.23
C ILE A 61 -6.21 -19.54 -16.05
N LEU A 62 -7.06 -18.57 -16.37
CA LEU A 62 -8.24 -18.75 -17.21
C LEU A 62 -7.84 -19.00 -18.67
N SER A 63 -8.78 -19.47 -19.48
CA SER A 63 -8.55 -19.78 -20.90
C SER A 63 -8.14 -18.55 -21.75
N ASP A 64 -8.43 -17.34 -21.29
CA ASP A 64 -8.02 -16.08 -21.90
C ASP A 64 -6.64 -15.57 -21.39
N GLY A 65 -5.96 -16.36 -20.55
CA GLY A 65 -4.66 -16.03 -19.96
C GLY A 65 -4.73 -15.13 -18.73
N ASN A 66 -5.91 -14.65 -18.32
CA ASN A 66 -6.08 -13.86 -17.12
C ASN A 66 -6.09 -14.73 -15.87
N ILE A 67 -5.87 -14.09 -14.72
CA ILE A 67 -5.88 -14.77 -13.43
C ILE A 67 -7.31 -14.93 -12.89
N ASP A 68 -7.65 -16.12 -12.39
CA ASP A 68 -8.81 -16.35 -11.52
C ASP A 68 -8.50 -15.83 -10.10
N ARG A 69 -8.75 -14.54 -9.87
CA ARG A 69 -8.50 -13.90 -8.56
C ARG A 69 -9.26 -14.56 -7.39
N PRO A 70 -10.55 -14.94 -7.53
CA PRO A 70 -11.27 -15.67 -6.49
C PRO A 70 -10.62 -17.00 -6.14
N LEU A 71 -10.20 -17.79 -7.12
CA LEU A 71 -9.56 -19.06 -6.88
C LEU A 71 -8.19 -18.92 -6.22
N LEU A 72 -7.36 -17.97 -6.71
CA LEU A 72 -6.10 -17.63 -6.05
C LEU A 72 -6.32 -17.18 -4.61
N ALA A 73 -7.26 -16.28 -4.36
CA ALA A 73 -7.56 -15.78 -3.02
C ALA A 73 -8.00 -16.92 -2.08
N LYS A 74 -8.84 -17.84 -2.56
CA LYS A 74 -9.27 -19.01 -1.79
C LYS A 74 -8.08 -19.87 -1.36
N ARG A 75 -7.09 -20.08 -2.23
CA ARG A 75 -5.90 -20.91 -1.96
C ARG A 75 -4.89 -20.17 -1.08
N ALA A 76 -4.56 -18.93 -1.46
CA ALA A 76 -3.55 -18.14 -0.79
C ALA A 76 -3.94 -17.73 0.64
N PHE A 77 -5.23 -17.46 0.90
CA PHE A 77 -5.71 -17.08 2.23
C PHE A 77 -6.30 -18.25 3.03
N SER A 78 -6.07 -19.49 2.60
CA SER A 78 -6.53 -20.68 3.33
C SER A 78 -5.71 -20.94 4.61
N SER A 79 -4.48 -20.47 4.69
CA SER A 79 -3.62 -20.53 5.88
C SER A 79 -2.65 -19.33 5.91
N LYS A 80 -2.03 -19.09 7.09
CA LYS A 80 -0.98 -18.07 7.23
C LYS A 80 0.25 -18.39 6.38
N GLU A 81 0.61 -19.68 6.29
CA GLU A 81 1.74 -20.17 5.50
C GLU A 81 1.53 -19.87 4.01
N ASN A 82 0.33 -20.13 3.48
CA ASN A 82 0.00 -19.85 2.09
C ASN A 82 -0.04 -18.36 1.80
N THR A 83 -0.53 -17.54 2.75
CA THR A 83 -0.48 -16.08 2.63
C THR A 83 0.97 -15.58 2.60
N HIS A 84 1.81 -16.10 3.49
CA HIS A 84 3.24 -15.76 3.48
C HIS A 84 3.93 -16.20 2.18
N LEU A 85 3.61 -17.38 1.68
CA LEU A 85 4.14 -17.90 0.42
C LEU A 85 3.73 -17.03 -0.78
N LEU A 86 2.46 -16.62 -0.88
CA LEU A 86 2.03 -15.68 -1.92
C LEU A 86 2.82 -14.37 -1.82
N ASN A 87 2.92 -13.80 -0.63
CA ASN A 87 3.62 -12.55 -0.41
C ASN A 87 5.10 -12.65 -0.76
N SER A 88 5.78 -13.75 -0.40
CA SER A 88 7.19 -13.98 -0.74
C SER A 88 7.46 -14.07 -2.24
N ILE A 89 6.47 -14.50 -3.03
CA ILE A 89 6.55 -14.52 -4.49
C ILE A 89 6.27 -13.12 -5.06
N VAL A 90 5.23 -12.44 -4.58
CA VAL A 90 4.72 -11.22 -5.22
C VAL A 90 5.52 -9.98 -4.84
N HIS A 91 5.95 -9.84 -3.57
CA HIS A 91 6.64 -8.63 -3.09
C HIS A 91 7.91 -8.28 -3.88
N PRO A 92 8.78 -9.23 -4.28
CA PRO A 92 9.94 -8.91 -5.13
C PRO A 92 9.57 -8.26 -6.47
N PHE A 93 8.49 -8.72 -7.11
CA PHE A 93 8.01 -8.12 -8.35
C PHE A 93 7.44 -6.71 -8.12
N VAL A 94 6.69 -6.52 -7.03
CA VAL A 94 6.17 -5.19 -6.66
C VAL A 94 7.32 -4.22 -6.42
N THR A 95 8.34 -4.64 -5.67
CA THR A 95 9.53 -3.82 -5.40
C THR A 95 10.28 -3.48 -6.68
N TYR A 96 10.47 -4.44 -7.57
CA TYR A 96 11.12 -4.23 -8.86
C TYR A 96 10.38 -3.18 -9.70
N GLU A 97 9.07 -3.35 -9.89
CA GLU A 97 8.24 -2.41 -10.67
C GLU A 97 8.22 -1.01 -10.02
N PHE A 98 8.08 -0.94 -8.70
CA PHE A 98 8.17 0.32 -7.98
C PHE A 98 9.50 1.04 -8.25
N MET A 99 10.63 0.33 -8.16
CA MET A 99 11.95 0.93 -8.41
C MET A 99 12.12 1.39 -9.86
N GLN A 100 11.55 0.67 -10.84
CA GLN A 100 11.53 1.12 -12.23
C GLN A 100 10.72 2.42 -12.39
N MET A 101 9.53 2.48 -11.80
CA MET A 101 8.68 3.68 -11.83
C MET A 101 9.34 4.86 -11.11
N ALA A 102 9.99 4.63 -9.97
CA ALA A 102 10.73 5.66 -9.25
C ALA A 102 11.92 6.20 -10.07
N LYS A 103 12.64 5.31 -10.75
CA LYS A 103 13.73 5.69 -11.67
C LYS A 103 13.20 6.52 -12.85
N GLN A 104 12.05 6.14 -13.41
CA GLN A 104 11.42 6.92 -14.48
C GLN A 104 11.02 8.30 -13.97
N ALA A 105 10.38 8.39 -12.79
CA ALA A 105 10.04 9.66 -12.17
C ALA A 105 11.27 10.56 -11.96
N GLN A 106 12.41 9.98 -11.57
CA GLN A 106 13.67 10.72 -11.47
C GLN A 106 14.15 11.25 -12.83
N THR A 107 14.03 10.45 -13.89
CA THR A 107 14.36 10.87 -15.25
C THR A 107 13.46 12.01 -15.72
N ASP A 108 12.20 12.00 -15.30
CA ASP A 108 11.19 13.05 -15.56
C ASP A 108 11.37 14.28 -14.65
N GLY A 109 12.49 14.36 -13.92
CA GLY A 109 12.87 15.53 -13.10
C GLY A 109 12.23 15.56 -11.71
N LYS A 110 11.58 14.48 -11.26
CA LYS A 110 11.09 14.40 -9.88
C LYS A 110 12.23 14.10 -8.92
N SER A 111 12.25 14.80 -7.79
CA SER A 111 13.21 14.56 -6.69
C SER A 111 12.67 13.64 -5.61
N VAL A 112 11.33 13.49 -5.54
CA VAL A 112 10.62 12.73 -4.52
C VAL A 112 9.53 11.89 -5.16
N VAL A 113 9.34 10.66 -4.69
CA VAL A 113 8.16 9.82 -4.95
C VAL A 113 7.51 9.41 -3.65
N ILE A 114 6.18 9.32 -3.65
CA ILE A 114 5.38 8.76 -2.57
C ILE A 114 5.08 7.31 -2.94
N TYR A 115 5.58 6.38 -2.15
CA TYR A 115 5.24 4.95 -2.26
C TYR A 115 4.00 4.66 -1.41
N ASP A 116 2.83 4.63 -2.03
CA ASP A 116 1.56 4.36 -1.36
C ASP A 116 1.35 2.85 -1.23
N ALA A 117 1.73 2.30 -0.07
CA ALA A 117 1.75 0.87 0.21
C ALA A 117 1.04 0.54 1.53
N PRO A 118 -0.15 -0.12 1.50
CA PRO A 118 -0.84 -0.52 2.72
C PRO A 118 -0.05 -1.47 3.60
N GLN A 119 0.75 -2.35 3.00
CA GLN A 119 1.58 -3.36 3.66
C GLN A 119 3.08 -2.98 3.63
N LEU A 120 3.39 -1.69 3.83
CA LEU A 120 4.76 -1.17 3.75
C LEU A 120 5.70 -1.94 4.69
N PHE A 121 5.33 -2.08 5.95
CA PHE A 121 6.12 -2.76 6.96
C PHE A 121 6.09 -4.28 6.80
N GLU A 122 4.92 -4.86 6.53
CA GLU A 122 4.77 -6.31 6.36
C GLU A 122 5.53 -6.85 5.14
N SER A 123 5.76 -6.01 4.15
CA SER A 123 6.57 -6.35 2.97
C SER A 123 8.07 -6.10 3.15
N GLY A 124 8.47 -5.41 4.24
CA GLY A 124 9.84 -4.96 4.45
C GLY A 124 10.27 -3.83 3.51
N ALA A 125 9.31 -3.15 2.88
CA ALA A 125 9.59 -2.07 1.93
C ALA A 125 9.95 -0.74 2.62
N ASP A 126 9.74 -0.63 3.92
CA ASP A 126 10.17 0.48 4.76
C ASP A 126 11.68 0.72 4.70
N VAL A 127 12.48 -0.34 4.52
CA VAL A 127 13.97 -0.28 4.51
C VAL A 127 14.54 0.62 3.41
N PHE A 128 13.82 0.88 2.34
CA PHE A 128 14.29 1.78 1.27
C PHE A 128 13.59 3.14 1.27
N CYS A 129 12.72 3.41 2.25
CA CYS A 129 12.11 4.72 2.42
C CYS A 129 13.07 5.67 3.15
N ASP A 130 13.16 6.90 2.65
CA ASP A 130 13.90 8.00 3.31
C ASP A 130 13.09 8.64 4.42
N LEU A 131 11.75 8.48 4.37
CA LEU A 131 10.79 8.98 5.35
C LEU A 131 9.51 8.15 5.27
N ILE A 132 8.86 7.93 6.40
CA ILE A 132 7.60 7.18 6.49
C ILE A 132 6.50 8.07 7.05
N VAL A 133 5.39 8.14 6.32
CA VAL A 133 4.14 8.78 6.73
C VAL A 133 3.10 7.71 6.99
N SER A 134 2.58 7.65 8.21
CA SER A 134 1.46 6.76 8.56
C SER A 134 0.17 7.54 8.76
N VAL A 135 -0.93 6.96 8.30
CA VAL A 135 -2.28 7.47 8.57
C VAL A 135 -2.95 6.56 9.59
N THR A 136 -3.38 7.13 10.70
CA THR A 136 -4.08 6.42 11.79
C THR A 136 -5.47 7.02 12.02
N ALA A 137 -6.36 6.25 12.62
CA ALA A 137 -7.64 6.71 13.11
C ALA A 137 -8.14 5.80 14.24
N LYS A 138 -8.98 6.33 15.12
CA LYS A 138 -9.61 5.58 16.20
C LYS A 138 -10.32 4.33 15.70
N LYS A 139 -10.28 3.27 16.49
CA LYS A 139 -10.83 1.95 16.14
C LYS A 139 -12.30 2.05 15.69
N GLU A 140 -13.11 2.80 16.39
CA GLU A 140 -14.55 2.95 16.12
C GLU A 140 -14.80 3.59 14.75
N ILE A 141 -14.02 4.63 14.42
CA ILE A 141 -14.10 5.34 13.14
C ILE A 141 -13.66 4.44 11.98
N ARG A 142 -12.59 3.68 12.18
CA ARG A 142 -12.10 2.73 11.18
C ARG A 142 -13.11 1.62 10.93
N LEU A 143 -13.70 1.08 12.00
CA LEU A 143 -14.71 0.04 11.94
C LEU A 143 -15.93 0.48 11.10
N GLU A 144 -16.48 1.66 11.41
CA GLU A 144 -17.59 2.24 10.65
C GLU A 144 -17.24 2.40 9.15
N ARG A 145 -16.06 2.98 8.86
CA ARG A 145 -15.59 3.20 7.50
C ARG A 145 -15.40 1.90 6.72
N ILE A 146 -14.85 0.85 7.36
CA ILE A 146 -14.66 -0.46 6.74
C ILE A 146 -16.00 -1.12 6.44
N CYS A 147 -16.92 -1.15 7.41
CA CYS A 147 -18.26 -1.72 7.21
C CYS A 147 -19.00 -1.04 6.05
N LYS A 148 -18.97 0.28 5.99
CA LYS A 148 -19.63 1.06 4.93
C LYS A 148 -18.98 0.87 3.56
N ARG A 149 -17.66 0.92 3.48
CA ARG A 149 -16.91 0.81 2.20
C ARG A 149 -17.06 -0.57 1.57
N ASP A 150 -16.93 -1.62 2.39
CA ASP A 150 -16.81 -2.99 1.92
C ASP A 150 -18.15 -3.75 2.00
N ASN A 151 -19.20 -3.10 2.53
CA ASN A 151 -20.54 -3.69 2.76
C ASN A 151 -20.46 -5.00 3.53
N ILE A 152 -19.73 -5.01 4.64
CA ILE A 152 -19.53 -6.15 5.53
C ILE A 152 -20.04 -5.85 6.94
N ASP A 153 -20.36 -6.90 7.69
CA ASP A 153 -20.73 -6.78 9.09
C ASP A 153 -19.55 -6.42 10.01
N ILE A 154 -19.88 -6.02 11.24
CA ILE A 154 -18.90 -5.61 12.27
C ILE A 154 -17.89 -6.73 12.55
N SER A 155 -18.34 -7.98 12.68
CA SER A 155 -17.47 -9.11 13.03
C SER A 155 -16.40 -9.35 11.97
N ARG A 156 -16.76 -9.25 10.68
CA ARG A 156 -15.81 -9.36 9.56
C ARG A 156 -14.85 -8.18 9.51
N ALA A 157 -15.34 -6.97 9.81
CA ALA A 157 -14.48 -5.79 9.86
C ALA A 157 -13.47 -5.89 11.02
N GLU A 158 -13.88 -6.33 12.20
CA GLU A 158 -12.99 -6.57 13.34
C GLU A 158 -11.95 -7.65 13.06
N LEU A 159 -12.34 -8.75 12.42
CA LEU A 159 -11.39 -9.79 11.99
C LEU A 159 -10.33 -9.24 11.05
N ARG A 160 -10.73 -8.39 10.08
CA ARG A 160 -9.78 -7.72 9.18
C ARG A 160 -8.84 -6.77 9.92
N MET A 161 -9.37 -6.04 10.91
CA MET A 161 -8.55 -5.11 11.71
C MET A 161 -7.57 -5.85 12.61
N SER A 162 -7.96 -6.98 13.21
CA SER A 162 -7.10 -7.78 14.09
C SER A 162 -5.92 -8.47 13.36
N ALA A 163 -6.01 -8.60 12.04
CA ALA A 163 -4.94 -9.16 11.21
C ALA A 163 -3.86 -8.13 10.85
N GLN A 164 -4.03 -6.85 11.20
CA GLN A 164 -3.10 -5.77 10.91
C GLN A 164 -2.22 -5.44 12.12
N LEU A 165 -1.11 -4.75 11.85
CA LEU A 165 -0.30 -4.11 12.88
C LEU A 165 -1.14 -3.10 13.68
N ASP A 166 -0.85 -2.94 14.95
CA ASP A 166 -1.58 -2.03 15.83
C ASP A 166 -1.19 -0.56 15.62
N GLU A 167 -1.94 0.35 16.23
CA GLU A 167 -1.71 1.80 16.07
C GLU A 167 -0.38 2.22 16.68
N GLU A 168 0.03 1.61 17.79
CA GLU A 168 1.28 1.93 18.47
C GLU A 168 2.49 1.58 17.61
N PHE A 169 2.42 0.47 16.87
CA PHE A 169 3.43 0.10 15.90
C PHE A 169 3.60 1.18 14.83
N PHE A 170 2.49 1.63 14.22
CA PHE A 170 2.57 2.69 13.19
C PHE A 170 3.13 3.99 13.77
N ARG A 171 2.74 4.38 15.00
CA ARG A 171 3.24 5.58 15.65
C ARG A 171 4.74 5.53 15.93
N SER A 172 5.24 4.39 16.39
CA SER A 172 6.65 4.22 16.77
C SER A 172 7.59 3.99 15.59
N HIS A 173 7.07 3.57 14.43
CA HIS A 173 7.87 3.26 13.23
C HIS A 173 7.68 4.26 12.09
N SER A 174 7.07 5.40 12.33
CA SER A 174 6.85 6.43 11.32
C SER A 174 7.40 7.78 11.75
N ASP A 175 7.96 8.52 10.79
CA ASP A 175 8.49 9.86 11.02
C ASP A 175 7.37 10.91 11.15
N ILE A 176 6.27 10.68 10.43
CA ILE A 176 5.09 11.56 10.45
C ILE A 176 3.84 10.69 10.63
N VAL A 177 2.99 11.05 11.60
CA VAL A 177 1.70 10.41 11.82
C VAL A 177 0.57 11.41 11.55
N ILE A 178 -0.31 11.07 10.60
CA ILE A 178 -1.51 11.83 10.28
C ILE A 178 -2.70 11.16 10.97
N GLU A 179 -3.29 11.83 11.95
CA GLU A 179 -4.51 11.35 12.63
C GLU A 179 -5.75 11.79 11.87
N ASN A 180 -6.54 10.84 11.41
CA ASN A 180 -7.78 11.05 10.68
C ASN A 180 -9.01 10.73 11.56
N ASN A 181 -9.15 11.45 12.65
CA ASN A 181 -10.26 11.29 13.60
C ASN A 181 -11.41 12.29 13.40
N PHE A 182 -11.29 13.19 12.44
CA PHE A 182 -12.16 14.37 12.32
C PHE A 182 -12.69 14.55 10.90
N SER A 183 -12.88 15.80 10.47
CA SER A 183 -13.41 16.14 9.15
C SER A 183 -12.36 15.97 8.04
N ILE A 184 -12.83 15.95 6.79
CA ILE A 184 -11.95 15.85 5.60
C ILE A 184 -11.01 17.05 5.55
N GLU A 185 -11.49 18.27 5.88
CA GLU A 185 -10.69 19.50 5.87
C GLU A 185 -9.50 19.41 6.83
N GLN A 186 -9.71 18.78 7.99
CA GLN A 186 -8.63 18.61 8.98
C GLN A 186 -7.59 17.60 8.51
N VAL A 187 -8.01 16.55 7.83
CA VAL A 187 -7.09 15.59 7.21
C VAL A 187 -6.29 16.23 6.08
N GLU A 188 -6.94 17.04 5.24
CA GLU A 188 -6.24 17.78 4.17
C GLU A 188 -5.23 18.77 4.74
N LEU A 189 -5.56 19.48 5.83
CA LEU A 189 -4.61 20.35 6.52
C LEU A 189 -3.42 19.57 7.11
N ALA A 190 -3.66 18.40 7.69
CA ALA A 190 -2.59 17.53 8.18
C ALA A 190 -1.73 16.98 7.03
N ALA A 191 -2.33 16.62 5.91
CA ALA A 191 -1.63 16.19 4.71
C ALA A 191 -0.81 17.34 4.10
N GLN A 192 -1.32 18.58 4.13
CA GLN A 192 -0.56 19.75 3.73
C GLN A 192 0.71 19.93 4.57
N LYS A 193 0.60 19.87 5.89
CA LYS A 193 1.76 19.97 6.79
C LYS A 193 2.77 18.85 6.54
N ALA A 194 2.30 17.63 6.30
CA ALA A 194 3.17 16.53 5.93
C ALA A 194 3.89 16.78 4.59
N ALA A 195 3.19 17.31 3.58
CA ALA A 195 3.79 17.68 2.29
C ALA A 195 4.85 18.77 2.44
N GLU A 196 4.60 19.78 3.28
CA GLU A 196 5.58 20.83 3.59
C GLU A 196 6.82 20.27 4.29
N ALA A 197 6.64 19.34 5.27
CA ALA A 197 7.74 18.67 5.94
C ALA A 197 8.56 17.82 4.98
N ILE A 198 7.91 17.03 4.10
CA ILE A 198 8.55 16.27 3.04
C ILE A 198 9.40 17.18 2.15
N ASN A 199 8.84 18.28 1.66
CA ASN A 199 9.55 19.23 0.80
C ASN A 199 10.74 19.90 1.49
N ASN A 200 10.66 20.14 2.81
CA ASN A 200 11.77 20.73 3.57
C ASN A 200 12.93 19.74 3.79
N LEU A 201 12.62 18.45 3.98
CA LEU A 201 13.64 17.38 4.10
C LEU A 201 14.37 17.09 2.78
N MET A 202 13.84 17.58 1.66
CA MET A 202 14.38 17.36 0.31
C MET A 202 15.25 18.51 -0.22
N ARG A 203 15.35 19.60 0.53
CA ARG A 203 16.25 20.71 0.24
C ARG A 203 17.63 20.50 0.81
#